data_9a636d22ac0a4990512674ab03bce2cc
#
_entry.id   9a636d22ac0a4990512674ab03bce2cc
#
_cell.length_a   1.000
_cell.length_b   1.000
_cell.length_c   1.000
_cell.angle_alpha   90.00
_cell.angle_beta   90.00
_cell.angle_gamma   90.00
#
_symmetry.space_group_name_H-M   'P 1'
#
loop_
_entity.id
_entity.type
_entity.pdbx_description
1 polymer ?
#
loop_
_entity_poly.entity_id
_entity_poly.type
_entity_poly.pdbx_seq_one_letter_code
_entity_poly.pdbx_strand_id
1 'polypeptide(L)' 'MKESVYKSYEELPLFLNAKMVAQVLGIAPSSVYELMHESSFPVLKIGSRMVVPKEKFVQWVEQNTGGGD' A
#
# COMPACT_ATOMS: atom_id res chain seq x y z
N MET A 1 -14.35 1.82 -13.50
CA MET A 1 -13.27 2.04 -12.53
C MET A 1 -13.56 1.32 -11.23
N LYS A 2 -12.56 0.73 -10.67
CA LYS A 2 -12.75 -0.02 -9.44
C LYS A 2 -12.56 0.90 -8.25
N GLU A 3 -13.49 0.83 -7.30
CA GLU A 3 -13.41 1.66 -6.13
C GLU A 3 -12.78 0.89 -4.98
N SER A 4 -12.02 1.61 -4.16
CA SER A 4 -11.46 1.04 -2.95
C SER A 4 -12.58 0.78 -1.94
N VAL A 5 -12.39 -0.28 -1.13
CA VAL A 5 -13.32 -0.54 -0.03
C VAL A 5 -13.08 0.40 1.14
N TYR A 6 -11.98 1.15 1.11
CA TYR A 6 -11.66 2.11 2.16
C TYR A 6 -11.90 3.52 1.66
N LYS A 7 -12.54 4.33 2.48
CA LYS A 7 -12.86 5.70 2.10
C LYS A 7 -11.83 6.70 2.60
N SER A 8 -11.07 6.33 3.61
CA SER A 8 -10.03 7.20 4.12
C SER A 8 -8.94 6.34 4.73
N TYR A 9 -7.75 6.95 4.88
CA TYR A 9 -6.64 6.24 5.50
C TYR A 9 -6.91 5.91 6.96
N GLU A 10 -7.80 6.66 7.60
CA GLU A 10 -8.10 6.41 9.00
C GLU A 10 -8.79 5.07 9.22
N GLU A 11 -9.41 4.54 8.20
CA GLU A 11 -10.07 3.23 8.29
C GLU A 11 -9.09 2.08 8.25
N LEU A 12 -7.83 2.36 7.94
CA LEU A 12 -6.82 1.32 7.81
C LEU A 12 -6.17 1.01 9.15
N PRO A 13 -5.79 -0.25 9.39
CA PRO A 13 -5.01 -0.58 10.59
C PRO A 13 -3.59 -0.02 10.48
N LEU A 14 -2.85 -0.11 11.58
CA LEU A 14 -1.48 0.42 11.61
C LEU A 14 -0.56 -0.29 10.63
N PHE A 15 -0.80 -1.56 10.36
CA PHE A 15 -0.01 -2.33 9.42
C PHE A 15 -0.92 -2.99 8.41
N LEU A 16 -0.51 -2.98 7.16
CA LEU A 16 -1.30 -3.48 6.06
C LEU A 16 -0.63 -4.71 5.47
N ASN A 17 -1.45 -5.67 5.02
CA ASN A 17 -0.92 -6.79 4.25
C ASN A 17 -1.14 -6.51 2.75
N ALA A 18 -0.64 -7.43 1.91
CA ALA A 18 -0.72 -7.23 0.47
C ALA A 18 -2.16 -7.11 -0.02
N LYS A 19 -3.06 -7.90 0.57
CA LYS A 19 -4.46 -7.85 0.16
C LYS A 19 -5.07 -6.49 0.47
N MET A 20 -4.75 -5.94 1.62
CA MET A 20 -5.28 -4.64 2.00
C MET A 20 -4.73 -3.53 1.11
N VAL A 21 -3.44 -3.60 0.81
CA VAL A 21 -2.84 -2.62 -0.10
C VAL A 21 -3.50 -2.69 -1.47
N ALA A 22 -3.76 -3.90 -1.95
CA ALA A 22 -4.43 -4.07 -3.23
C ALA A 22 -5.82 -3.45 -3.22
N GLN A 23 -6.55 -3.62 -2.12
CA GLN A 23 -7.88 -3.05 -2.00
C GLN A 23 -7.84 -1.53 -1.96
N VAL A 24 -6.85 -0.97 -1.26
CA VAL A 24 -6.73 0.49 -1.19
C VAL A 24 -6.39 1.07 -2.55
N LEU A 25 -5.46 0.44 -3.25
CA LEU A 25 -5.03 0.95 -4.55
C LEU A 25 -5.93 0.55 -5.70
N GLY A 26 -6.81 -0.42 -5.47
CA GLY A 26 -7.70 -0.89 -6.52
C GLY A 26 -6.99 -1.68 -7.59
N ILE A 27 -5.97 -2.45 -7.22
CA ILE A 27 -5.20 -3.25 -8.16
C ILE A 27 -5.19 -4.69 -7.70
N ALA A 28 -4.71 -5.57 -8.59
CA ALA A 28 -4.64 -6.99 -8.27
C ALA A 28 -3.54 -7.25 -7.22
N PRO A 29 -3.72 -8.26 -6.35
CA PRO A 29 -2.69 -8.59 -5.37
C PRO A 29 -1.34 -8.92 -5.99
N SER A 30 -1.32 -9.52 -7.18
CA SER A 30 -0.06 -9.82 -7.84
C SER A 30 0.72 -8.54 -8.15
N SER A 31 0.00 -7.46 -8.50
CA SER A 31 0.66 -6.19 -8.74
C SER A 31 1.27 -5.62 -7.45
N VAL A 32 0.60 -5.85 -6.33
CA VAL A 32 1.12 -5.40 -5.04
C VAL A 32 2.43 -6.12 -4.71
N TYR A 33 2.50 -7.42 -4.99
CA TYR A 33 3.73 -8.16 -4.73
C TYR A 33 4.88 -7.60 -5.56
N GLU A 34 4.62 -7.20 -6.79
CA GLU A 34 5.64 -6.55 -7.58
C GLU A 34 6.09 -5.23 -6.97
N LEU A 35 5.13 -4.45 -6.47
CA LEU A 35 5.46 -3.21 -5.78
C LEU A 35 6.33 -3.46 -4.56
N MET A 36 6.03 -4.51 -3.83
CA MET A 36 6.74 -4.80 -2.59
C MET A 36 8.19 -5.19 -2.83
N HIS A 37 8.54 -5.55 -4.06
CA HIS A 37 9.93 -5.84 -4.41
C HIS A 37 10.70 -4.60 -4.84
N GLU A 38 10.03 -3.47 -4.99
CA GLU A 38 10.72 -2.24 -5.33
C GLU A 38 11.29 -1.59 -4.08
N SER A 39 12.49 -1.07 -4.21
CA SER A 39 13.19 -0.50 -3.07
C SER A 39 12.51 0.76 -2.54
N SER A 40 11.75 1.45 -3.38
CA SER A 40 11.07 2.68 -2.96
C SER A 40 9.77 2.43 -2.22
N PHE A 41 9.26 1.22 -2.26
CA PHE A 41 7.98 0.93 -1.60
C PHE A 41 8.23 0.50 -0.15
N PRO A 42 7.48 1.08 0.81
CA PRO A 42 7.72 0.82 2.23
C PRO A 42 7.20 -0.55 2.64
N VAL A 43 8.12 -1.48 2.84
CA VAL A 43 7.78 -2.84 3.26
C VAL A 43 8.62 -3.19 4.48
N LEU A 44 7.98 -3.80 5.46
CA LEU A 44 8.66 -4.32 6.64
C LEU A 44 8.55 -5.85 6.61
N LYS A 45 9.70 -6.51 6.64
CA LYS A 45 9.73 -7.97 6.65
C LYS A 45 9.81 -8.48 8.07
N ILE A 46 8.89 -9.37 8.42
CA ILE A 46 8.88 -10.00 9.73
C ILE A 46 8.80 -11.50 9.50
N GLY A 47 9.94 -12.18 9.65
CA GLY A 47 9.99 -13.58 9.32
C GLY A 47 9.70 -13.80 7.85
N SER A 48 8.72 -14.62 7.55
CA SER A 48 8.32 -14.87 6.16
C SER A 48 7.19 -13.96 5.71
N ARG A 49 6.77 -13.03 6.57
CA ARG A 49 5.65 -12.13 6.24
C ARG A 49 6.16 -10.76 5.86
N MET A 50 5.41 -10.11 4.98
CA MET A 50 5.68 -8.73 4.62
C MET A 50 4.46 -7.89 4.97
N VAL A 51 4.70 -6.80 5.70
CA VAL A 51 3.63 -5.87 6.05
C VAL A 51 4.07 -4.47 5.68
N VAL A 52 3.09 -3.59 5.53
CA VAL A 52 3.34 -2.21 5.13
C VAL A 52 2.85 -1.29 6.24
N PRO A 53 3.76 -0.52 6.87
CA PRO A 53 3.33 0.44 7.89
C PRO A 53 2.43 1.49 7.25
N LYS A 54 1.29 1.74 7.88
CA LYS A 54 0.30 2.64 7.30
C LYS A 54 0.88 4.03 7.06
N GLU A 55 1.60 4.58 8.02
CA GLU A 55 2.15 5.91 7.87
C GLU A 55 3.08 6.01 6.66
N LYS A 56 3.92 5.00 6.51
CA LYS A 56 4.86 4.98 5.39
C LYS A 56 4.13 4.79 4.07
N PHE A 57 3.08 3.99 4.08
CA PHE A 57 2.28 3.79 2.89
C PHE A 57 1.63 5.10 2.44
N VAL A 58 1.06 5.84 3.38
CA VAL A 58 0.43 7.11 3.04
C VAL A 58 1.46 8.09 2.47
N GLN A 59 2.64 8.15 3.08
CA GLN A 59 3.70 9.01 2.57
C GLN A 59 4.11 8.59 1.15
N TRP A 60 4.20 7.28 0.92
CA TRP A 60 4.57 6.79 -0.40
C TRP A 60 3.56 7.21 -1.45
N VAL A 61 2.27 7.09 -1.11
CA VAL A 61 1.23 7.49 -2.05
C VAL A 61 1.33 8.97 -2.36
N GLU A 62 1.53 9.78 -1.33
CA GLU A 62 1.62 11.23 -1.53
C GLU A 62 2.83 11.61 -2.35
N GLN A 63 3.94 10.93 -2.14
CA GLN A 63 5.16 11.25 -2.89
C GLN A 63 5.05 10.86 -4.34
N ASN A 64 4.24 9.86 -4.65
CA ASN A 64 4.13 9.37 -6.02
C ASN A 64 2.96 9.96 -6.77
N THR A 65 2.12 10.76 -6.13
CA THR A 65 0.99 11.38 -6.78
C THR A 65 1.04 12.89 -6.77
N GLY A 66 1.89 13.44 -5.92
CA GLY A 66 1.92 14.89 -5.76
C GLY A 66 2.47 15.56 -6.99
N GLY A 67 2.10 16.80 -7.15
CA GLY A 67 2.65 17.66 -8.17
C GLY A 67 2.50 17.19 -9.55
N GLY A 68 2.37 16.00 -9.69
CA GLY A 68 2.28 15.48 -10.97
C GLY A 68 1.03 15.67 -11.61
N ASP A 69 0.45 15.61 -11.08
CA ASP A 69 -0.49 15.49 -11.83
C ASP A 69 -1.23 15.99 -12.04
#